data_cbff8404fecacbe89b2b18d201c8e969
#
_entry.id   cbff8404fecacbe89b2b18d201c8e969
#
_cell.length_a   1.000
_cell.length_b   1.000
_cell.length_c   1.000
_cell.angle_alpha   90.00
_cell.angle_beta   90.00
_cell.angle_gamma   90.00
#
_symmetry.space_group_name_H-M   'P 1'
#
loop_
_entity.id
_entity.type
_entity.pdbx_description
1 polymer ?
#
loop_
_entity_poly.entity_id
_entity_poly.type
_entity_poly.pdbx_seq_one_letter_code
_entity_poly.pdbx_strand_id
1 'polypeptide(L)'
;MDLYDQGVTTVWIRRPTAPPVPETAAPTFSVDRPAQGLKAGIRTDAAWRSWRLIAADWEARLRADGVADVATVETHGQVGATGKADRSHIDDLAGAVDFAIVGLGTCGSCTSFAIADAVTIERAERPVLAVVTDEFATHGHNMARHLGHADLRVLVLPYPLETRPRDELLQIAADAYPEALALLGVEPA
;
A
#
# COMPACT_ATOMS: atom_id res chain seq x y z
N MET A 1 12.45 -17.63 -62.15
CA MET A 1 13.47 -17.66 -61.06
C MET A 1 12.85 -16.96 -59.90
N ASP A 2 12.03 -17.72 -59.15
CA ASP A 2 11.26 -17.17 -58.01
C ASP A 2 12.14 -17.02 -56.80
N LEU A 3 12.31 -15.78 -56.37
CA LEU A 3 13.17 -15.38 -55.24
C LEU A 3 12.39 -15.23 -53.92
N TYR A 4 11.25 -15.92 -53.74
CA TYR A 4 10.41 -15.75 -52.56
C TYR A 4 9.97 -17.05 -51.89
N ASP A 5 10.84 -18.05 -51.87
CA ASP A 5 10.67 -19.14 -50.89
C ASP A 5 11.53 -18.84 -49.64
N GLN A 6 11.12 -17.82 -48.90
CA GLN A 6 11.59 -17.60 -47.57
C GLN A 6 10.80 -18.51 -46.65
N GLY A 7 11.41 -19.63 -46.28
CA GLY A 7 10.83 -20.58 -45.33
C GLY A 7 10.28 -19.81 -44.10
N VAL A 8 8.98 -19.91 -43.89
CA VAL A 8 8.33 -19.29 -42.74
C VAL A 8 8.87 -19.94 -41.47
N THR A 9 9.84 -19.29 -40.85
CA THR A 9 10.30 -19.71 -39.53
C THR A 9 9.18 -19.41 -38.52
N THR A 10 8.50 -20.44 -38.05
CA THR A 10 7.50 -20.31 -37.01
C THR A 10 8.20 -19.94 -35.72
N VAL A 11 7.98 -18.71 -35.26
CA VAL A 11 8.46 -18.23 -33.96
C VAL A 11 7.38 -18.44 -32.92
N TRP A 12 7.66 -19.22 -31.90
CA TRP A 12 6.79 -19.40 -30.76
C TRP A 12 7.00 -18.25 -29.81
N ILE A 13 6.02 -17.33 -29.74
CA ILE A 13 5.99 -16.25 -28.75
C ILE A 13 5.10 -16.71 -27.59
N ARG A 14 5.69 -16.83 -26.40
CA ARG A 14 4.88 -17.01 -25.20
C ARG A 14 4.02 -15.78 -25.01
N ARG A 15 2.71 -15.96 -24.97
CA ARG A 15 1.79 -14.90 -24.59
C ARG A 15 2.13 -14.49 -23.14
N PRO A 16 2.52 -13.25 -22.86
CA PRO A 16 2.78 -12.80 -21.49
C PRO A 16 1.45 -12.50 -20.78
N THR A 17 0.56 -13.46 -20.77
CA THR A 17 -0.68 -13.37 -20.00
C THR A 17 -0.42 -13.99 -18.65
N ALA A 18 -0.60 -13.21 -17.60
CA ALA A 18 -0.69 -13.74 -16.26
C ALA A 18 -1.78 -14.83 -16.21
N PRO A 19 -1.64 -15.85 -15.37
CA PRO A 19 -2.71 -16.79 -15.12
C PRO A 19 -3.98 -16.01 -14.69
N PRO A 20 -5.17 -16.56 -14.96
CA PRO A 20 -6.40 -15.93 -14.49
C PRO A 20 -6.31 -15.63 -12.99
N VAL A 21 -6.70 -14.43 -12.61
CA VAL A 21 -6.82 -14.09 -11.18
C VAL A 21 -7.90 -14.99 -10.59
N PRO A 22 -7.69 -15.58 -9.41
CA PRO A 22 -8.73 -16.35 -8.74
C PRO A 22 -10.02 -15.56 -8.62
N GLU A 23 -11.18 -16.15 -8.89
CA GLU A 23 -12.48 -15.47 -8.79
C GLU A 23 -12.83 -15.12 -7.34
N THR A 24 -12.27 -15.83 -6.37
CA THR A 24 -12.46 -15.57 -4.95
C THR A 24 -11.34 -14.67 -4.43
N ALA A 25 -11.72 -13.47 -4.00
CA ALA A 25 -10.79 -12.59 -3.29
C ALA A 25 -10.34 -13.24 -1.96
N ALA A 26 -9.09 -12.99 -1.57
CA ALA A 26 -8.62 -13.32 -0.23
C ALA A 26 -9.45 -12.54 0.82
N PRO A 27 -9.63 -13.08 2.03
CA PRO A 27 -10.35 -12.37 3.08
C PRO A 27 -9.64 -11.07 3.45
N THR A 28 -10.41 -10.06 3.80
CA THR A 28 -9.93 -8.82 4.43
C THR A 28 -10.19 -8.88 5.93
N PHE A 29 -9.37 -8.17 6.69
CA PHE A 29 -9.44 -8.16 8.15
C PHE A 29 -9.74 -6.76 8.65
N SER A 30 -10.52 -6.66 9.73
CA SER A 30 -10.89 -5.40 10.38
C SER A 30 -10.45 -5.43 11.85
N VAL A 31 -10.17 -4.26 12.42
CA VAL A 31 -9.80 -4.14 13.83
C VAL A 31 -11.04 -4.31 14.73
N ASP A 32 -12.14 -3.62 14.39
CA ASP A 32 -13.45 -3.62 15.04
C ASP A 32 -13.38 -3.41 16.56
N ARG A 33 -12.52 -2.51 17.00
CA ARG A 33 -12.35 -2.13 18.41
C ARG A 33 -11.71 -0.73 18.57
N PRO A 34 -11.80 -0.12 19.77
CA PRO A 34 -11.18 1.16 20.07
C PRO A 34 -9.67 1.17 19.83
N ALA A 35 -9.14 2.33 19.44
CA ALA A 35 -7.72 2.57 19.21
C ALA A 35 -6.85 2.30 20.43
N GLN A 36 -7.44 2.46 21.63
CA GLN A 36 -6.72 2.39 22.90
C GLN A 36 -6.02 1.04 23.10
N GLY A 37 -4.73 1.11 23.34
CA GLY A 37 -3.88 -0.05 23.63
C GLY A 37 -3.44 -0.84 22.41
N LEU A 38 -3.90 -0.48 21.20
CA LEU A 38 -3.45 -1.09 19.95
C LEU A 38 -2.01 -0.72 19.61
N LYS A 39 -1.39 -1.56 18.77
CA LYS A 39 -0.11 -1.26 18.11
C LYS A 39 -0.36 -1.02 16.63
N ALA A 40 0.05 0.13 16.13
CA ALA A 40 -0.08 0.50 14.73
C ALA A 40 1.25 0.38 13.99
N GLY A 41 1.18 0.06 12.70
CA GLY A 41 2.31 0.12 11.78
C GLY A 41 2.10 1.22 10.74
N ILE A 42 3.16 1.95 10.41
CA ILE A 42 3.16 2.88 9.27
C ILE A 42 4.34 2.54 8.37
N ARG A 43 4.03 2.18 7.12
CA ARG A 43 5.05 2.03 6.09
C ARG A 43 5.19 3.34 5.34
N THR A 44 6.41 3.86 5.28
CA THR A 44 6.77 5.06 4.51
C THR A 44 7.71 4.73 3.36
N ASP A 45 7.86 5.68 2.46
CA ASP A 45 8.78 5.60 1.33
C ASP A 45 9.79 6.76 1.43
N ALA A 46 11.07 6.44 1.25
CA ALA A 46 12.14 7.44 1.32
C ALA A 46 12.01 8.58 0.31
N ALA A 47 11.32 8.33 -0.82
CA ALA A 47 11.21 9.28 -1.93
C ALA A 47 10.21 10.42 -1.67
N TRP A 48 9.17 10.22 -0.87
CA TRP A 48 8.03 11.14 -0.80
C TRP A 48 7.98 11.94 0.49
N ARG A 49 8.38 13.23 0.42
CA ARG A 49 8.30 14.16 1.55
C ARG A 49 6.87 14.37 2.02
N SER A 50 5.93 14.49 1.08
CA SER A 50 4.51 14.68 1.36
C SER A 50 3.96 13.55 2.25
N TRP A 51 4.27 12.30 1.90
CA TRP A 51 3.83 11.15 2.68
C TRP A 51 4.46 11.10 4.07
N ARG A 52 5.74 11.39 4.19
CA ARG A 52 6.38 11.45 5.52
C ARG A 52 5.74 12.50 6.44
N LEU A 53 5.30 13.63 5.90
CA LEU A 53 4.58 14.64 6.67
C LEU A 53 3.19 14.16 7.11
N ILE A 54 2.43 13.54 6.22
CA ILE A 54 1.10 12.97 6.51
C ILE A 54 1.23 11.83 7.52
N ALA A 55 2.17 10.92 7.32
CA ALA A 55 2.42 9.79 8.21
C ALA A 55 2.81 10.23 9.63
N ALA A 56 3.65 11.27 9.74
CA ALA A 56 4.03 11.84 11.04
C ALA A 56 2.85 12.51 11.76
N ASP A 57 1.96 13.19 11.03
CA ASP A 57 0.73 13.75 11.60
C ASP A 57 -0.21 12.62 12.06
N TRP A 58 -0.39 11.58 11.26
CA TRP A 58 -1.20 10.43 11.64
C TRP A 58 -0.62 9.64 12.81
N GLU A 59 0.70 9.49 12.89
CA GLU A 59 1.35 8.90 14.07
C GLU A 59 1.01 9.68 15.34
N ALA A 60 1.06 11.02 15.28
CA ALA A 60 0.72 11.86 16.42
C ALA A 60 -0.76 11.72 16.82
N ARG A 61 -1.67 11.64 15.84
CA ARG A 61 -3.11 11.41 16.08
C ARG A 61 -3.40 10.04 16.65
N LEU A 62 -2.80 8.99 16.11
CA LEU A 62 -2.93 7.62 16.63
C LEU A 62 -2.52 7.55 18.10
N ARG A 63 -1.41 8.20 18.45
CA ARG A 63 -0.97 8.28 19.86
C ARG A 63 -1.97 9.08 20.73
N ALA A 64 -2.53 10.15 20.20
CA ALA A 64 -3.56 10.94 20.90
C ALA A 64 -4.86 10.14 21.11
N ASP A 65 -5.22 9.26 20.16
CA ASP A 65 -6.35 8.34 20.26
C ASP A 65 -6.06 7.10 21.14
N GLY A 66 -4.90 7.06 21.80
CA GLY A 66 -4.55 6.03 22.77
C GLY A 66 -3.89 4.78 22.20
N VAL A 67 -3.43 4.78 20.93
CA VAL A 67 -2.60 3.72 20.38
C VAL A 67 -1.32 3.60 21.19
N ALA A 68 -1.04 2.40 21.72
CA ALA A 68 0.05 2.19 22.68
C ALA A 68 1.44 2.31 22.05
N ASP A 69 1.56 1.93 20.78
CA ASP A 69 2.82 2.02 20.04
C ASP A 69 2.53 2.22 18.55
N VAL A 70 3.41 2.98 17.88
CA VAL A 70 3.40 3.18 16.42
C VAL A 70 4.78 2.88 15.88
N ALA A 71 4.91 1.76 15.17
CA ALA A 71 6.13 1.35 14.51
C ALA A 71 6.15 1.90 13.07
N THR A 72 7.22 2.62 12.72
CA THR A 72 7.40 3.15 11.36
C THR A 72 8.52 2.40 10.65
N VAL A 73 8.23 1.92 9.44
CA VAL A 73 9.19 1.27 8.54
C VAL A 73 9.33 2.10 7.28
N GLU A 74 10.56 2.49 6.94
CA GLU A 74 10.88 3.15 5.68
C GLU A 74 11.41 2.11 4.68
N THR A 75 10.86 2.09 3.47
CA THR A 75 11.30 1.22 2.37
C THR A 75 11.94 2.03 1.25
N HIS A 76 12.88 1.40 0.52
CA HIS A 76 13.69 2.06 -0.50
C HIS A 76 13.52 1.43 -1.89
N GLY A 77 12.80 0.32 -1.99
CA GLY A 77 12.53 -0.38 -3.24
C GLY A 77 12.32 -1.88 -3.04
N GLN A 78 11.98 -2.59 -4.13
CA GLN A 78 11.66 -4.02 -4.04
C GLN A 78 12.59 -4.95 -4.83
N VAL A 79 13.73 -4.44 -5.29
CA VAL A 79 14.68 -5.21 -6.11
C VAL A 79 16.05 -5.31 -5.46
N GLY A 80 16.76 -6.39 -5.78
CA GLY A 80 18.12 -6.60 -5.29
C GLY A 80 18.19 -6.85 -3.77
N ALA A 81 19.34 -6.56 -3.19
CA ALA A 81 19.60 -6.76 -1.77
C ALA A 81 18.72 -5.84 -0.89
N THR A 82 18.57 -4.59 -1.28
CA THR A 82 17.72 -3.60 -0.59
C THR A 82 16.27 -4.07 -0.55
N GLY A 83 15.70 -4.50 -1.69
CA GLY A 83 14.33 -4.99 -1.74
C GLY A 83 14.12 -6.28 -0.92
N LYS A 84 15.15 -7.11 -0.74
CA LYS A 84 15.08 -8.26 0.15
C LYS A 84 15.02 -7.82 1.63
N ALA A 85 15.83 -6.84 2.01
CA ALA A 85 15.82 -6.28 3.37
C ALA A 85 14.47 -5.59 3.66
N ASP A 86 13.97 -4.77 2.75
CA ASP A 86 12.68 -4.08 2.89
C ASP A 86 11.53 -5.08 3.08
N ARG A 87 11.49 -6.19 2.32
CA ARG A 87 10.48 -7.25 2.53
C ARG A 87 10.55 -7.89 3.91
N SER A 88 11.76 -8.14 4.42
CA SER A 88 11.94 -8.66 5.79
C SER A 88 11.39 -7.68 6.83
N HIS A 89 11.62 -6.38 6.63
CA HIS A 89 11.08 -5.35 7.53
C HIS A 89 9.55 -5.29 7.49
N ILE A 90 8.92 -5.54 6.33
CA ILE A 90 7.45 -5.61 6.21
C ILE A 90 6.90 -6.85 6.91
N ASP A 91 7.56 -8.01 6.78
CA ASP A 91 7.19 -9.23 7.49
C ASP A 91 7.31 -9.04 9.02
N ASP A 92 8.39 -8.41 9.48
CA ASP A 92 8.61 -8.09 10.90
C ASP A 92 7.54 -7.10 11.42
N LEU A 93 7.21 -6.07 10.62
CA LEU A 93 6.15 -5.12 10.95
C LEU A 93 4.80 -5.84 11.12
N ALA A 94 4.43 -6.68 10.15
CA ALA A 94 3.18 -7.45 10.19
C ALA A 94 3.07 -8.34 11.45
N GLY A 95 4.21 -8.90 11.91
CA GLY A 95 4.27 -9.68 13.14
C GLY A 95 4.15 -8.87 14.43
N ALA A 96 4.45 -7.57 14.39
CA ALA A 96 4.59 -6.72 15.58
C ALA A 96 3.36 -5.85 15.88
N VAL A 97 2.44 -5.65 14.90
CA VAL A 97 1.35 -4.68 15.00
C VAL A 97 -0.04 -5.33 14.94
N ASP A 98 -1.04 -4.60 15.42
CA ASP A 98 -2.45 -4.99 15.32
C ASP A 98 -3.07 -4.58 13.98
N PHE A 99 -2.60 -3.47 13.39
CA PHE A 99 -2.99 -3.00 12.05
C PHE A 99 -1.89 -2.14 11.42
N ALA A 100 -1.97 -1.90 10.12
CA ALA A 100 -0.99 -1.06 9.44
C ALA A 100 -1.60 -0.12 8.39
N ILE A 101 -0.87 0.97 8.13
CA ILE A 101 -1.12 1.93 7.06
C ILE A 101 0.10 1.97 6.15
N VAL A 102 -0.09 1.74 4.86
CA VAL A 102 0.97 1.57 3.88
C VAL A 102 0.83 2.62 2.77
N GLY A 103 1.77 3.53 2.66
CA GLY A 103 1.79 4.56 1.62
C GLY A 103 3.21 4.82 1.11
N LEU A 104 3.35 5.55 0.04
CA LEU A 104 2.35 6.20 -0.78
C LEU A 104 2.40 5.68 -2.22
N GLY A 105 1.25 5.34 -2.77
CA GLY A 105 1.11 5.06 -4.19
C GLY A 105 0.84 6.34 -4.99
N THR A 106 1.89 7.05 -5.43
CA THR A 106 1.78 8.29 -6.19
C THR A 106 2.60 8.28 -7.49
N CYS A 107 3.10 7.11 -7.87
CA CYS A 107 3.72 6.80 -9.16
C CYS A 107 3.45 5.33 -9.49
N GLY A 108 3.74 4.89 -10.71
CA GLY A 108 3.46 3.50 -11.11
C GLY A 108 4.15 2.45 -10.26
N SER A 109 5.47 2.58 -10.04
CA SER A 109 6.24 1.64 -9.20
C SER A 109 5.91 1.81 -7.72
N CYS A 110 5.76 3.03 -7.22
CA CYS A 110 5.45 3.28 -5.81
C CYS A 110 4.10 2.65 -5.42
N THR A 111 3.09 2.78 -6.30
CA THR A 111 1.79 2.14 -6.12
C THR A 111 1.91 0.62 -6.09
N SER A 112 2.66 0.04 -7.06
CA SER A 112 2.89 -1.40 -7.09
C SER A 112 3.56 -1.90 -5.82
N PHE A 113 4.54 -1.16 -5.29
CA PHE A 113 5.25 -1.53 -4.06
C PHE A 113 4.36 -1.38 -2.82
N ALA A 114 3.64 -0.26 -2.69
CA ALA A 114 2.73 -0.05 -1.57
C ALA A 114 1.63 -1.13 -1.52
N ILE A 115 1.03 -1.47 -2.65
CA ILE A 115 0.02 -2.53 -2.71
C ILE A 115 0.62 -3.91 -2.39
N ALA A 116 1.82 -4.23 -2.90
CA ALA A 116 2.48 -5.50 -2.59
C ALA A 116 2.83 -5.62 -1.10
N ASP A 117 3.30 -4.54 -0.47
CA ASP A 117 3.60 -4.49 0.96
C ASP A 117 2.30 -4.63 1.79
N ALA A 118 1.21 -3.94 1.40
CA ALA A 118 -0.09 -4.08 2.04
C ALA A 118 -0.63 -5.51 1.93
N VAL A 119 -0.54 -6.15 0.76
CA VAL A 119 -0.93 -7.55 0.58
C VAL A 119 -0.10 -8.50 1.44
N THR A 120 1.19 -8.22 1.64
CA THR A 120 2.04 -9.01 2.55
C THR A 120 1.53 -8.95 3.98
N ILE A 121 1.14 -7.76 4.45
CA ILE A 121 0.58 -7.54 5.79
C ILE A 121 -0.79 -8.21 5.93
N GLU A 122 -1.65 -8.09 4.91
CA GLU A 122 -2.97 -8.73 4.93
C GLU A 122 -2.88 -10.26 4.94
N ARG A 123 -1.89 -10.85 4.24
CA ARG A 123 -1.61 -12.30 4.30
C ARG A 123 -1.16 -12.79 5.68
N ALA A 124 -0.61 -11.90 6.49
CA ALA A 124 -0.32 -12.17 7.91
C ALA A 124 -1.56 -11.97 8.81
N GLU A 125 -2.76 -11.88 8.22
CA GLU A 125 -4.04 -11.68 8.91
C GLU A 125 -4.09 -10.38 9.73
N ARG A 126 -3.43 -9.32 9.23
CA ARG A 126 -3.46 -7.99 9.86
C ARG A 126 -4.31 -7.04 9.03
N PRO A 127 -5.26 -6.33 9.67
CA PRO A 127 -5.96 -5.22 9.04
C PRO A 127 -4.96 -4.23 8.46
N VAL A 128 -5.14 -3.88 7.21
CA VAL A 128 -4.23 -2.97 6.51
C VAL A 128 -4.98 -2.01 5.60
N LEU A 129 -4.47 -0.80 5.52
CA LEU A 129 -4.94 0.26 4.64
C LEU A 129 -3.81 0.66 3.69
N ALA A 130 -4.00 0.49 2.40
CA ALA A 130 -3.11 1.06 1.39
C ALA A 130 -3.54 2.50 1.07
N VAL A 131 -2.58 3.42 0.98
CA VAL A 131 -2.82 4.83 0.65
C VAL A 131 -2.23 5.14 -0.71
N VAL A 132 -3.07 5.61 -1.61
CA VAL A 132 -2.69 6.00 -2.98
C VAL A 132 -3.22 7.40 -3.29
N THR A 133 -2.70 8.04 -4.32
CA THR A 133 -3.32 9.25 -4.84
C THR A 133 -4.33 8.93 -5.94
N ASP A 134 -5.28 9.82 -6.20
CA ASP A 134 -6.40 9.62 -7.13
C ASP A 134 -5.96 9.21 -8.54
N GLU A 135 -4.89 9.80 -9.06
CA GLU A 135 -4.30 9.44 -10.36
C GLU A 135 -3.87 7.96 -10.42
N PHE A 136 -3.52 7.36 -9.28
CA PHE A 136 -3.04 5.98 -9.19
C PHE A 136 -4.03 5.00 -8.54
N ALA A 137 -5.24 5.44 -8.21
CA ALA A 137 -6.25 4.61 -7.56
C ALA A 137 -6.62 3.38 -8.40
N THR A 138 -6.89 3.58 -9.69
CA THR A 138 -7.20 2.48 -10.62
C THR A 138 -6.05 1.47 -10.73
N HIS A 139 -4.79 1.96 -10.75
CA HIS A 139 -3.62 1.09 -10.77
C HIS A 139 -3.51 0.29 -9.46
N GLY A 140 -3.73 0.93 -8.31
CA GLY A 140 -3.74 0.28 -7.01
C GLY A 140 -4.76 -0.86 -6.93
N HIS A 141 -6.01 -0.62 -7.29
CA HIS A 141 -7.05 -1.66 -7.31
C HIS A 141 -6.74 -2.79 -8.29
N ASN A 142 -6.20 -2.48 -9.47
CA ASN A 142 -5.81 -3.51 -10.43
C ASN A 142 -4.67 -4.39 -9.91
N MET A 143 -3.68 -3.80 -9.22
CA MET A 143 -2.59 -4.53 -8.60
C MET A 143 -3.09 -5.42 -7.46
N ALA A 144 -3.95 -4.90 -6.58
CA ALA A 144 -4.55 -5.68 -5.50
C ALA A 144 -5.31 -6.89 -6.04
N ARG A 145 -6.16 -6.68 -7.06
CA ARG A 145 -6.87 -7.76 -7.75
C ARG A 145 -5.91 -8.78 -8.36
N HIS A 146 -4.85 -8.32 -9.04
CA HIS A 146 -3.85 -9.19 -9.64
C HIS A 146 -3.13 -10.07 -8.60
N LEU A 147 -2.94 -9.55 -7.39
CA LEU A 147 -2.34 -10.28 -6.28
C LEU A 147 -3.34 -11.18 -5.51
N GLY A 148 -4.62 -11.22 -5.94
CA GLY A 148 -5.68 -12.02 -5.33
C GLY A 148 -6.39 -11.36 -4.15
N HIS A 149 -6.16 -10.06 -3.91
CA HIS A 149 -6.72 -9.26 -2.81
C HIS A 149 -7.62 -8.15 -3.35
N ALA A 150 -8.65 -8.49 -4.11
CA ALA A 150 -9.54 -7.53 -4.79
C ALA A 150 -10.24 -6.57 -3.82
N ASP A 151 -10.47 -7.01 -2.59
CA ASP A 151 -11.15 -6.26 -1.54
C ASP A 151 -10.18 -5.54 -0.58
N LEU A 152 -8.88 -5.48 -0.91
CA LEU A 152 -7.89 -4.71 -0.15
C LEU A 152 -8.38 -3.27 0.03
N ARG A 153 -8.36 -2.77 1.25
CA ARG A 153 -8.78 -1.40 1.56
C ARG A 153 -7.78 -0.40 1.02
N VAL A 154 -8.31 0.56 0.27
CA VAL A 154 -7.49 1.60 -0.37
C VAL A 154 -8.10 2.96 -0.04
N LEU A 155 -7.32 3.81 0.62
CA LEU A 155 -7.65 5.22 0.81
C LEU A 155 -7.04 6.05 -0.32
N VAL A 156 -7.84 6.94 -0.87
CA VAL A 156 -7.43 7.77 -2.01
C VAL A 156 -7.25 9.21 -1.54
N LEU A 157 -6.03 9.73 -1.68
CA LEU A 157 -5.69 11.12 -1.40
C LEU A 157 -5.61 11.95 -2.70
N PRO A 158 -5.74 13.28 -2.64
CA PRO A 158 -5.62 14.14 -3.82
C PRO A 158 -4.26 14.03 -4.52
N TYR A 159 -4.22 14.21 -5.83
CA TYR A 159 -2.99 14.33 -6.62
C TYR A 159 -2.87 15.76 -7.20
N PRO A 160 -1.64 16.31 -7.36
CA PRO A 160 -0.38 15.86 -6.77
C PRO A 160 -0.25 16.27 -5.30
N LEU A 161 0.50 15.49 -4.51
CA LEU A 161 0.80 15.84 -3.11
C LEU A 161 2.17 16.53 -2.96
N GLU A 162 3.19 16.08 -3.70
CA GLU A 162 4.58 16.46 -3.44
C GLU A 162 4.86 17.95 -3.67
N THR A 163 4.08 18.61 -4.52
CA THR A 163 4.20 20.04 -4.82
C THR A 163 3.38 20.94 -3.89
N ARG A 164 2.58 20.37 -2.99
CA ARG A 164 1.74 21.15 -2.07
C ARG A 164 2.55 21.72 -0.91
N PRO A 165 2.19 22.91 -0.43
CA PRO A 165 2.76 23.48 0.78
C PRO A 165 2.42 22.59 2.01
N ARG A 166 3.21 22.76 3.06
CA ARG A 166 3.11 21.93 4.28
C ARG A 166 1.74 22.01 4.95
N ASP A 167 1.17 23.19 5.03
CA ASP A 167 -0.13 23.46 5.66
C ASP A 167 -1.28 22.76 4.90
N GLU A 168 -1.27 22.76 3.57
CA GLU A 168 -2.22 22.00 2.78
C GLU A 168 -2.07 20.47 3.00
N LEU A 169 -0.85 19.97 3.09
CA LEU A 169 -0.60 18.54 3.36
C LEU A 169 -1.13 18.14 4.74
N LEU A 170 -0.95 18.99 5.75
CA LEU A 170 -1.47 18.73 7.08
C LEU A 170 -3.01 18.83 7.15
N GLN A 171 -3.61 19.71 6.33
CA GLN A 171 -5.07 19.75 6.20
C GLN A 171 -5.60 18.49 5.54
N ILE A 172 -4.98 18.03 4.44
CA ILE A 172 -5.33 16.75 3.79
C ILE A 172 -5.19 15.58 4.77
N ALA A 173 -4.11 15.57 5.57
CA ALA A 173 -3.91 14.54 6.59
C ALA A 173 -5.05 14.56 7.64
N ALA A 174 -5.44 15.74 8.12
CA ALA A 174 -6.50 15.89 9.08
C ALA A 174 -7.86 15.45 8.54
N ASP A 175 -8.18 15.82 7.29
CA ASP A 175 -9.46 15.53 6.66
C ASP A 175 -9.60 14.03 6.32
N ALA A 176 -8.51 13.37 5.95
CA ALA A 176 -8.51 11.95 5.56
C ALA A 176 -8.36 10.99 6.75
N TYR A 177 -7.89 11.45 7.91
CA TYR A 177 -7.64 10.58 9.06
C TYR A 177 -8.88 9.84 9.58
N PRO A 178 -10.06 10.46 9.73
CA PRO A 178 -11.27 9.76 10.16
C PRO A 178 -11.66 8.63 9.20
N GLU A 179 -11.54 8.84 7.88
CA GLU A 179 -11.82 7.82 6.88
C GLU A 179 -10.81 6.67 6.96
N ALA A 180 -9.52 6.99 7.19
CA ALA A 180 -8.48 5.97 7.38
C ALA A 180 -8.80 5.03 8.55
N LEU A 181 -9.24 5.57 9.69
CA LEU A 181 -9.66 4.78 10.84
C LEU A 181 -10.92 3.97 10.54
N ALA A 182 -11.93 4.58 9.91
CA ALA A 182 -13.17 3.90 9.54
C ALA A 182 -12.92 2.71 8.59
N LEU A 183 -12.06 2.88 7.60
CA LEU A 183 -11.66 1.80 6.70
C LEU A 183 -10.95 0.65 7.42
N LEU A 184 -10.21 0.91 8.47
CA LEU A 184 -9.54 -0.09 9.29
C LEU A 184 -10.46 -0.74 10.34
N GLY A 185 -11.63 -0.16 10.60
CA GLY A 185 -12.50 -0.55 11.71
C GLY A 185 -11.94 -0.14 13.07
N VAL A 186 -11.16 0.95 13.13
CA VAL A 186 -10.61 1.50 14.36
C VAL A 186 -11.54 2.60 14.86
N GLU A 187 -12.05 2.45 16.08
CA GLU A 187 -12.85 3.49 16.72
C GLU A 187 -11.91 4.52 17.41
N PRO A 188 -11.99 5.81 17.08
CA PRO A 188 -11.23 6.84 17.78
C PRO A 188 -11.66 6.93 19.26
N ALA A 189 -10.79 7.46 20.13
CA ALA A 189 -11.07 7.61 21.55
C ALA A 189 -12.14 8.69 21.83
#